data_50cc07a2cba891e8b220b82f35e991f4
#
_entry.id   50cc07a2cba891e8b220b82f35e991f4
#
_cell.length_a   1.000
_cell.length_b   1.000
_cell.length_c   1.000
_cell.angle_alpha   90.00
_cell.angle_beta   90.00
_cell.angle_gamma   90.00
#
_symmetry.space_group_name_H-M   'P 1'
#
loop_
_entity.id
_entity.type
_entity.pdbx_description
1 polymer ?
#
loop_
_entity_poly.entity_id
_entity_poly.type
_entity_poly.pdbx_seq_one_letter_code
_entity_poly.pdbx_strand_id
1 'polypeptide(L)'
;MFASLPLTALRAFESASRLLSFKAAAEELSVTPTAVSHQIRSLENWLGVPLFERLPRQVRLTECGERLFRSLHGALLEVAQSVDTLRPQRSGTSLTISTTAAFAALWLVPRLGRFYARHPHISVRLDTHCEVIDLHQDASVDLVLRYSQDDYPNLYGLCLFDESFGVYGSPEQVALTTRRVPTLISVQWHNSKLYAHGWEAWCAQSGETWLTGQPAVREYDEEHYALQAAIAGQGLVLASNILVSESVASGLLLPYRGEIQVDGAGYSALCVPGRERHPPVRAFFAWLQEEARLSGLLPRSQSAAVPTGERIPM
;
A
#
# COMPACT_ATOMS: atom_id res chain seq x y z
N MET A 1 -7.31 6.69 -38.04
CA MET A 1 -6.24 6.39 -37.08
C MET A 1 -6.42 5.03 -36.41
N PHE A 2 -7.58 4.68 -35.84
CA PHE A 2 -7.79 3.39 -35.16
C PHE A 2 -8.09 2.18 -36.08
N ALA A 3 -8.52 2.41 -37.32
CA ALA A 3 -8.88 1.33 -38.24
C ALA A 3 -7.71 0.40 -38.63
N SER A 4 -6.48 0.85 -38.48
CA SER A 4 -5.27 0.06 -38.78
C SER A 4 -4.67 -0.65 -37.59
N LEU A 5 -5.19 -0.44 -36.35
CA LEU A 5 -4.67 -1.07 -35.15
C LEU A 5 -5.11 -2.53 -35.07
N PRO A 6 -4.18 -3.50 -34.92
CA PRO A 6 -4.53 -4.91 -34.82
C PRO A 6 -4.97 -5.26 -33.38
N LEU A 7 -6.18 -4.82 -32.98
CA LEU A 7 -6.67 -4.90 -31.58
C LEU A 7 -6.65 -6.32 -31.00
N THR A 8 -6.93 -7.35 -31.81
CA THR A 8 -6.87 -8.74 -31.36
C THR A 8 -5.44 -9.16 -31.01
N ALA A 9 -4.47 -8.74 -31.82
CA ALA A 9 -3.05 -9.04 -31.58
C ALA A 9 -2.50 -8.22 -30.39
N LEU A 10 -2.93 -6.96 -30.24
CA LEU A 10 -2.58 -6.14 -29.07
C LEU A 10 -3.13 -6.75 -27.78
N ARG A 11 -4.39 -7.25 -27.79
CA ARG A 11 -4.94 -7.92 -26.60
C ARG A 11 -4.22 -9.23 -26.29
N ALA A 12 -3.84 -10.02 -27.30
CA ALA A 12 -3.04 -11.22 -27.11
C ALA A 12 -1.63 -10.90 -26.57
N PHE A 13 -1.02 -9.82 -27.04
CA PHE A 13 0.27 -9.33 -26.56
C PHE A 13 0.18 -8.86 -25.10
N GLU A 14 -0.83 -8.08 -24.74
CA GLU A 14 -1.05 -7.63 -23.35
C GLU A 14 -1.13 -8.81 -22.40
N SER A 15 -2.03 -9.77 -22.66
CA SER A 15 -2.22 -10.93 -21.79
C SER A 15 -0.96 -11.80 -21.69
N ALA A 16 -0.25 -12.04 -22.81
CA ALA A 16 1.00 -12.79 -22.80
C ALA A 16 2.14 -12.08 -22.07
N SER A 17 2.18 -10.75 -22.13
CA SER A 17 3.18 -9.93 -21.44
C SER A 17 2.95 -9.91 -19.94
N ARG A 18 1.72 -9.76 -19.50
CA ARG A 18 1.34 -9.75 -18.09
C ARG A 18 1.56 -11.10 -17.41
N LEU A 19 1.18 -12.19 -18.08
CA LEU A 19 1.28 -13.55 -17.55
C LEU A 19 2.66 -14.20 -17.78
N LEU A 20 3.52 -13.58 -18.59
CA LEU A 20 4.82 -14.13 -19.04
C LEU A 20 4.69 -15.56 -19.56
N SER A 21 3.52 -15.92 -20.14
CA SER A 21 3.17 -17.27 -20.58
C SER A 21 2.15 -17.26 -21.71
N PHE A 22 2.51 -17.77 -22.85
CA PHE A 22 1.58 -17.93 -23.99
C PHE A 22 0.46 -18.93 -23.71
N LYS A 23 0.73 -19.93 -22.84
CA LYS A 23 -0.26 -20.91 -22.42
C LYS A 23 -1.32 -20.26 -21.51
N ALA A 24 -0.88 -19.56 -20.48
CA ALA A 24 -1.77 -18.86 -19.55
C ALA A 24 -2.60 -17.77 -20.28
N ALA A 25 -1.97 -17.02 -21.19
CA ALA A 25 -2.68 -16.05 -22.03
C ALA A 25 -3.75 -16.70 -22.92
N ALA A 26 -3.48 -17.88 -23.44
CA ALA A 26 -4.44 -18.62 -24.24
C ALA A 26 -5.65 -19.09 -23.41
N GLU A 27 -5.40 -19.55 -22.19
CA GLU A 27 -6.45 -19.93 -21.24
C GLU A 27 -7.31 -18.71 -20.88
N GLU A 28 -6.69 -17.58 -20.54
CA GLU A 28 -7.40 -16.33 -20.23
C GLU A 28 -8.26 -15.83 -21.39
N LEU A 29 -7.73 -15.88 -22.61
CA LEU A 29 -8.42 -15.39 -23.81
C LEU A 29 -9.39 -16.42 -24.42
N SER A 30 -9.47 -17.63 -23.84
CA SER A 30 -10.27 -18.74 -24.36
C SER A 30 -9.94 -19.11 -25.82
N VAL A 31 -8.64 -19.14 -26.13
CA VAL A 31 -8.10 -19.51 -27.45
C VAL A 31 -7.01 -20.58 -27.31
N THR A 32 -6.44 -21.04 -28.45
CA THR A 32 -5.31 -21.97 -28.40
C THR A 32 -3.97 -21.24 -28.23
N PRO A 33 -2.95 -21.85 -27.60
CA PRO A 33 -1.59 -21.28 -27.53
C PRO A 33 -0.98 -20.95 -28.88
N THR A 34 -1.32 -21.75 -29.90
CA THR A 34 -0.91 -21.50 -31.29
C THR A 34 -1.54 -20.21 -31.85
N ALA A 35 -2.79 -19.92 -31.51
CA ALA A 35 -3.47 -18.69 -31.92
C ALA A 35 -2.81 -17.46 -31.26
N VAL A 36 -2.48 -17.51 -29.96
CA VAL A 36 -1.76 -16.45 -29.28
C VAL A 36 -0.39 -16.22 -29.95
N SER A 37 0.39 -17.29 -30.17
CA SER A 37 1.70 -17.19 -30.83
C SER A 37 1.60 -16.59 -32.24
N HIS A 38 0.54 -16.91 -32.99
CA HIS A 38 0.29 -16.35 -34.33
C HIS A 38 -0.04 -14.85 -34.23
N GLN A 39 -0.90 -14.43 -33.29
CA GLN A 39 -1.27 -13.04 -33.11
C GLN A 39 -0.04 -12.19 -32.72
N ILE A 40 0.82 -12.69 -31.82
CA ILE A 40 2.05 -12.02 -31.42
C ILE A 40 3.01 -11.87 -32.60
N ARG A 41 3.23 -12.93 -33.39
CA ARG A 41 4.06 -12.85 -34.61
C ARG A 41 3.50 -11.84 -35.61
N SER A 42 2.19 -11.82 -35.80
CA SER A 42 1.53 -10.85 -36.66
C SER A 42 1.77 -9.41 -36.20
N LEU A 43 1.71 -9.17 -34.88
CA LEU A 43 1.99 -7.87 -34.29
C LEU A 43 3.47 -7.46 -34.45
N GLU A 44 4.41 -8.37 -34.19
CA GLU A 44 5.84 -8.15 -34.38
C GLU A 44 6.18 -7.80 -35.84
N ASN A 45 5.57 -8.55 -36.78
CA ASN A 45 5.72 -8.28 -38.23
C ASN A 45 5.13 -6.93 -38.62
N TRP A 46 3.99 -6.54 -38.05
CA TRP A 46 3.33 -5.27 -38.34
C TRP A 46 4.15 -4.09 -37.77
N LEU A 47 4.79 -4.26 -36.61
CA LEU A 47 5.65 -3.26 -35.98
C LEU A 47 7.07 -3.25 -36.56
N GLY A 48 7.54 -4.35 -37.16
CA GLY A 48 8.90 -4.51 -37.64
C GLY A 48 9.95 -4.72 -36.57
N VAL A 49 9.52 -4.99 -35.31
CA VAL A 49 10.42 -5.23 -34.17
C VAL A 49 9.94 -6.41 -33.31
N PRO A 50 10.85 -7.22 -32.73
CA PRO A 50 10.49 -8.26 -31.80
C PRO A 50 10.02 -7.65 -30.47
N LEU A 51 8.97 -8.21 -29.88
CA LEU A 51 8.43 -7.82 -28.59
C LEU A 51 8.79 -8.82 -27.48
N PHE A 52 9.09 -10.07 -27.87
CA PHE A 52 9.49 -11.13 -26.94
C PHE A 52 10.85 -11.72 -27.31
N GLU A 53 11.64 -12.00 -26.29
CA GLU A 53 12.82 -12.88 -26.39
C GLU A 53 12.37 -14.33 -26.23
N ARG A 54 12.73 -15.18 -27.21
CA ARG A 54 12.38 -16.59 -27.19
C ARG A 54 13.49 -17.39 -26.53
N LEU A 55 13.43 -17.55 -25.23
CA LEU A 55 14.33 -18.40 -24.47
C LEU A 55 13.74 -19.81 -24.29
N PRO A 56 14.56 -20.86 -24.19
CA PRO A 56 14.06 -22.20 -23.86
C PRO A 56 13.35 -22.18 -22.51
N ARG A 57 12.06 -22.46 -22.50
CA ARG A 57 11.16 -22.53 -21.33
C ARG A 57 10.81 -21.22 -20.63
N GLN A 58 11.19 -20.05 -21.15
CA GLN A 58 10.84 -18.75 -20.57
C GLN A 58 10.40 -17.77 -21.67
N VAL A 59 9.42 -16.96 -21.34
CA VAL A 59 8.97 -15.83 -22.16
C VAL A 59 9.45 -14.56 -21.45
N ARG A 60 10.20 -13.72 -22.18
CA ARG A 60 10.71 -12.46 -21.67
C ARG A 60 10.39 -11.34 -22.64
N LEU A 61 10.07 -10.16 -22.16
CA LEU A 61 9.88 -8.99 -23.00
C LEU A 61 11.22 -8.42 -23.46
N THR A 62 11.25 -7.91 -24.69
CA THR A 62 12.32 -7.00 -25.14
C THR A 62 12.06 -5.60 -24.57
N GLU A 63 13.02 -4.69 -24.67
CA GLU A 63 12.83 -3.28 -24.28
C GLU A 63 11.65 -2.64 -25.03
N CYS A 64 11.49 -2.95 -26.32
CA CYS A 64 10.35 -2.51 -27.12
C CYS A 64 9.04 -3.11 -26.61
N GLY A 65 9.07 -4.39 -26.20
CA GLY A 65 7.95 -5.08 -25.58
C GLY A 65 7.52 -4.44 -24.27
N GLU A 66 8.47 -4.16 -23.37
CA GLU A 66 8.17 -3.51 -22.09
C GLU A 66 7.56 -2.13 -22.27
N ARG A 67 8.10 -1.33 -23.19
CA ARG A 67 7.59 0.01 -23.49
C ARG A 67 6.16 -0.05 -24.05
N LEU A 68 5.90 -0.96 -24.99
CA LEU A 68 4.56 -1.14 -25.55
C LEU A 68 3.58 -1.68 -24.49
N PHE A 69 4.02 -2.65 -23.67
CA PHE A 69 3.17 -3.23 -22.62
C PHE A 69 2.67 -2.17 -21.65
N ARG A 70 3.56 -1.33 -21.11
CA ARG A 70 3.17 -0.27 -20.16
C ARG A 70 2.09 0.65 -20.73
N SER A 71 2.26 1.11 -21.96
CA SER A 71 1.29 2.02 -22.61
C SER A 71 -0.02 1.32 -22.96
N LEU A 72 0.06 0.09 -23.47
CA LEU A 72 -1.10 -0.67 -23.93
C LEU A 72 -1.97 -1.15 -22.76
N HIS A 73 -1.33 -1.68 -21.72
CA HIS A 73 -2.03 -2.16 -20.53
C HIS A 73 -2.82 -1.04 -19.86
N GLY A 74 -2.21 0.15 -19.67
CA GLY A 74 -2.91 1.32 -19.14
C GLY A 74 -4.11 1.73 -19.99
N ALA A 75 -3.95 1.79 -21.33
CA ALA A 75 -5.03 2.14 -22.24
C ALA A 75 -6.18 1.12 -22.22
N LEU A 76 -5.87 -0.18 -22.19
CA LEU A 76 -6.90 -1.23 -22.11
C LEU A 76 -7.62 -1.24 -20.77
N LEU A 77 -6.93 -0.94 -19.67
CA LEU A 77 -7.56 -0.75 -18.36
C LEU A 77 -8.54 0.43 -18.38
N GLU A 78 -8.16 1.56 -18.97
CA GLU A 78 -9.03 2.74 -19.08
C GLU A 78 -10.28 2.42 -19.90
N VAL A 79 -10.15 1.69 -21.01
CA VAL A 79 -11.28 1.22 -21.81
C VAL A 79 -12.16 0.25 -21.02
N ALA A 80 -11.60 -0.74 -20.34
CA ALA A 80 -12.34 -1.69 -19.52
C ALA A 80 -13.15 -0.98 -18.42
N GLN A 81 -12.55 -0.01 -17.74
CA GLN A 81 -13.22 0.80 -16.73
C GLN A 81 -14.37 1.61 -17.31
N SER A 82 -14.17 2.23 -18.49
CA SER A 82 -15.20 3.00 -19.15
C SER A 82 -16.41 2.11 -19.55
N VAL A 83 -16.14 0.88 -19.99
CA VAL A 83 -17.19 -0.11 -20.29
C VAL A 83 -17.92 -0.54 -19.03
N ASP A 84 -17.21 -0.77 -17.92
CA ASP A 84 -17.83 -1.19 -16.66
C ASP A 84 -18.73 -0.10 -16.05
N THR A 85 -18.41 1.18 -16.24
CA THR A 85 -19.28 2.29 -15.80
C THR A 85 -20.61 2.34 -16.58
N LEU A 86 -20.64 1.79 -17.79
CA LEU A 86 -21.84 1.75 -18.64
C LEU A 86 -22.69 0.48 -18.43
N ARG A 87 -22.14 -0.53 -17.80
CA ARG A 87 -22.90 -1.74 -17.47
C ARG A 87 -23.92 -1.43 -16.38
N PRO A 88 -25.20 -1.88 -16.50
CA PRO A 88 -26.16 -1.75 -15.41
C PRO A 88 -25.57 -2.39 -14.15
N GLN A 89 -25.37 -1.57 -13.12
CA GLN A 89 -24.75 -2.01 -11.86
C GLN A 89 -25.55 -3.18 -11.28
N ARG A 90 -24.98 -4.37 -11.33
CA ARG A 90 -25.36 -5.43 -10.40
C ARG A 90 -24.93 -4.94 -9.02
N SER A 91 -25.91 -4.81 -8.12
CA SER A 91 -25.84 -4.32 -6.75
C SER A 91 -24.47 -4.52 -6.08
N GLY A 92 -23.72 -3.40 -5.87
CA GLY A 92 -22.49 -3.35 -5.10
C GLY A 92 -21.26 -3.08 -5.95
N THR A 93 -20.82 -1.82 -6.03
CA THR A 93 -19.49 -1.48 -6.56
C THR A 93 -18.46 -1.97 -5.55
N SER A 94 -17.63 -2.94 -5.93
CA SER A 94 -16.56 -3.46 -5.07
C SER A 94 -15.28 -2.69 -5.32
N LEU A 95 -14.58 -2.34 -4.26
CA LEU A 95 -13.26 -1.72 -4.26
C LEU A 95 -12.28 -2.65 -3.55
N THR A 96 -11.29 -3.17 -4.26
CA THR A 96 -10.24 -4.04 -3.69
C THR A 96 -9.02 -3.23 -3.32
N ILE A 97 -8.63 -3.29 -2.05
CA ILE A 97 -7.51 -2.54 -1.48
C ILE A 97 -6.48 -3.53 -0.94
N SER A 98 -5.24 -3.43 -1.40
CA SER A 98 -4.16 -4.20 -0.81
C SER A 98 -3.36 -3.35 0.18
N THR A 99 -3.09 -3.91 1.36
CA THR A 99 -2.33 -3.25 2.43
C THR A 99 -1.70 -4.28 3.38
N THR A 100 -0.94 -3.83 4.38
CA THR A 100 -0.44 -4.73 5.43
C THR A 100 -1.54 -5.11 6.40
N ALA A 101 -1.44 -6.31 7.00
CA ALA A 101 -2.40 -6.78 8.00
C ALA A 101 -2.50 -5.81 9.20
N ALA A 102 -1.36 -5.29 9.66
CA ALA A 102 -1.31 -4.36 10.77
C ALA A 102 -2.04 -3.05 10.45
N PHE A 103 -1.78 -2.43 9.28
CA PHE A 103 -2.46 -1.20 8.88
C PHE A 103 -3.95 -1.42 8.67
N ALA A 104 -4.33 -2.53 8.05
CA ALA A 104 -5.74 -2.91 7.90
C ALA A 104 -6.45 -2.99 9.26
N ALA A 105 -5.90 -3.78 10.19
CA ALA A 105 -6.55 -4.06 11.48
C ALA A 105 -6.59 -2.84 12.42
N LEU A 106 -5.50 -2.07 12.47
CA LEU A 106 -5.30 -1.06 13.51
C LEU A 106 -5.72 0.35 13.08
N TRP A 107 -5.59 0.67 11.79
CA TRP A 107 -5.93 2.02 11.32
C TRP A 107 -7.15 2.05 10.39
N LEU A 108 -7.19 1.16 9.39
CA LEU A 108 -8.17 1.26 8.31
C LEU A 108 -9.56 0.76 8.74
N VAL A 109 -9.65 -0.49 9.22
CA VAL A 109 -10.93 -1.13 9.59
C VAL A 109 -11.70 -0.33 10.65
N PRO A 110 -11.08 0.18 11.73
CA PRO A 110 -11.81 1.01 12.71
C PRO A 110 -12.47 2.24 12.12
N ARG A 111 -11.95 2.75 10.98
CA ARG A 111 -12.42 3.97 10.32
C ARG A 111 -13.39 3.71 9.16
N LEU A 112 -13.42 2.49 8.58
CA LEU A 112 -14.26 2.15 7.43
C LEU A 112 -15.76 2.37 7.67
N GLY A 113 -16.22 2.34 8.92
CA GLY A 113 -17.62 2.66 9.25
C GLY A 113 -18.03 4.05 8.77
N ARG A 114 -17.13 5.03 8.83
CA ARG A 114 -17.38 6.40 8.33
C ARG A 114 -17.42 6.46 6.81
N PHE A 115 -16.62 5.63 6.15
CA PHE A 115 -16.67 5.49 4.69
C PHE A 115 -18.01 4.89 4.23
N TYR A 116 -18.45 3.80 4.84
CA TYR A 116 -19.71 3.14 4.50
C TYR A 116 -20.94 4.02 4.78
N ALA A 117 -20.89 4.86 5.82
CA ALA A 117 -21.95 5.81 6.10
C ALA A 117 -22.14 6.84 4.97
N ARG A 118 -21.05 7.23 4.28
CA ARG A 118 -21.08 8.18 3.16
C ARG A 118 -21.29 7.51 1.80
N HIS A 119 -20.84 6.28 1.67
CA HIS A 119 -20.83 5.51 0.42
C HIS A 119 -21.40 4.11 0.62
N PRO A 120 -22.70 3.96 0.98
CA PRO A 120 -23.30 2.68 1.35
C PRO A 120 -23.39 1.69 0.18
N HIS A 121 -23.22 2.17 -1.04
CA HIS A 121 -23.24 1.37 -2.26
C HIS A 121 -21.84 0.82 -2.65
N ILE A 122 -20.78 1.25 -1.96
CA ILE A 122 -19.41 0.79 -2.22
C ILE A 122 -19.03 -0.26 -1.15
N SER A 123 -18.72 -1.47 -1.58
CA SER A 123 -18.16 -2.51 -0.72
C SER A 123 -16.64 -2.52 -0.82
N VAL A 124 -15.94 -2.55 0.31
CA VAL A 124 -14.48 -2.63 0.35
C VAL A 124 -14.05 -4.06 0.64
N ARG A 125 -13.19 -4.59 -0.22
CA ARG A 125 -12.47 -5.84 -0.01
C ARG A 125 -11.02 -5.52 0.35
N LEU A 126 -10.53 -6.05 1.46
CA LEU A 126 -9.15 -5.91 1.88
C LEU A 126 -8.37 -7.16 1.49
N ASP A 127 -7.24 -6.95 0.83
CA ASP A 127 -6.23 -7.94 0.55
C ASP A 127 -4.98 -7.61 1.37
N THR A 128 -4.66 -8.48 2.34
CA THR A 128 -3.59 -8.24 3.32
C THR A 128 -2.38 -9.14 3.10
N HIS A 129 -2.16 -9.61 1.86
CA HIS A 129 -0.97 -10.39 1.54
C HIS A 129 0.30 -9.52 1.61
N CYS A 130 1.37 -10.09 2.18
CA CYS A 130 2.64 -9.38 2.38
C CYS A 130 3.45 -9.18 1.08
N GLU A 131 3.08 -9.83 -0.01
CA GLU A 131 3.78 -9.71 -1.29
C GLU A 131 3.57 -8.32 -1.91
N VAL A 132 4.63 -7.79 -2.49
CA VAL A 132 4.54 -6.54 -3.25
C VAL A 132 3.79 -6.80 -4.55
N ILE A 133 2.57 -6.31 -4.63
CA ILE A 133 1.72 -6.44 -5.82
C ILE A 133 2.20 -5.43 -6.87
N ASP A 134 2.51 -5.92 -8.07
CA ASP A 134 2.68 -5.06 -9.24
C ASP A 134 1.30 -4.68 -9.79
N LEU A 135 0.86 -3.47 -9.49
CA LEU A 135 -0.44 -2.93 -9.91
C LEU A 135 -0.61 -2.89 -11.43
N HIS A 136 0.48 -2.89 -12.20
CA HIS A 136 0.41 -2.97 -13.66
C HIS A 136 0.12 -4.38 -14.16
N GLN A 137 0.37 -5.41 -13.35
CA GLN A 137 0.15 -6.80 -13.70
C GLN A 137 -1.13 -7.37 -13.07
N ASP A 138 -1.52 -6.88 -11.90
CA ASP A 138 -2.70 -7.36 -11.18
C ASP A 138 -3.86 -6.36 -11.26
N ALA A 139 -4.76 -6.59 -12.22
CA ALA A 139 -5.96 -5.78 -12.39
C ALA A 139 -7.05 -6.04 -11.31
N SER A 140 -6.88 -7.04 -10.44
CA SER A 140 -7.85 -7.38 -9.39
C SER A 140 -7.79 -6.42 -8.20
N VAL A 141 -6.69 -5.67 -8.05
CA VAL A 141 -6.47 -4.68 -6.99
C VAL A 141 -6.66 -3.26 -7.55
N ASP A 142 -7.54 -2.49 -6.94
CA ASP A 142 -7.86 -1.13 -7.35
C ASP A 142 -6.85 -0.09 -6.86
N LEU A 143 -6.39 -0.26 -5.62
CA LEU A 143 -5.38 0.59 -5.01
C LEU A 143 -4.60 -0.17 -3.94
N VAL A 144 -3.41 0.31 -3.63
CA VAL A 144 -2.58 -0.21 -2.55
C VAL A 144 -2.26 0.88 -1.54
N LEU A 145 -2.18 0.49 -0.27
CA LEU A 145 -1.64 1.32 0.79
C LEU A 145 -0.28 0.74 1.16
N ARG A 146 0.77 1.52 0.97
CA ARG A 146 2.15 1.04 1.13
C ARG A 146 2.96 1.95 2.06
N TYR A 147 3.76 1.30 2.87
CA TYR A 147 4.79 1.89 3.69
C TYR A 147 6.12 1.82 2.93
N SER A 148 6.70 2.96 2.61
CA SER A 148 7.90 3.03 1.78
C SER A 148 8.63 4.36 1.92
N GLN A 149 9.92 4.34 1.65
CA GLN A 149 10.75 5.52 1.42
C GLN A 149 10.93 5.81 -0.08
N ASP A 150 10.42 4.93 -0.94
CA ASP A 150 10.61 5.03 -2.39
C ASP A 150 9.54 5.93 -3.03
N ASP A 151 9.95 6.63 -4.09
CA ASP A 151 9.05 7.30 -5.01
C ASP A 151 8.47 6.31 -6.01
N TYR A 152 7.22 6.53 -6.41
CA TYR A 152 6.50 5.69 -7.37
C TYR A 152 6.16 6.48 -8.64
N PRO A 153 7.13 6.82 -9.50
CA PRO A 153 6.94 7.75 -10.62
C PRO A 153 5.96 7.26 -11.69
N ASN A 154 5.69 5.94 -11.72
CA ASN A 154 4.76 5.32 -12.68
C ASN A 154 3.36 5.07 -12.10
N LEU A 155 3.09 5.50 -10.87
CA LEU A 155 1.81 5.34 -10.21
C LEU A 155 1.23 6.72 -9.84
N TYR A 156 -0.09 6.80 -9.80
CA TYR A 156 -0.77 7.90 -9.15
C TYR A 156 -0.68 7.67 -7.64
N GLY A 157 -0.17 8.64 -6.90
CA GLY A 157 0.10 8.50 -5.48
C GLY A 157 -0.37 9.68 -4.64
N LEU A 158 -0.76 9.36 -3.41
CA LEU A 158 -1.09 10.29 -2.36
C LEU A 158 -0.31 9.90 -1.10
N CYS A 159 0.60 10.75 -0.64
CA CYS A 159 1.23 10.58 0.67
C CYS A 159 0.20 10.89 1.76
N LEU A 160 -0.03 9.92 2.65
CA LEU A 160 -1.00 10.01 3.74
C LEU A 160 -0.36 10.49 5.04
N PHE A 161 0.76 9.87 5.41
CA PHE A 161 1.42 10.07 6.69
C PHE A 161 2.93 9.96 6.56
N ASP A 162 3.65 10.71 7.40
CA ASP A 162 5.00 10.39 7.80
C ASP A 162 4.94 9.65 9.14
N GLU A 163 5.50 8.45 9.18
CA GLU A 163 5.49 7.62 10.36
C GLU A 163 6.67 7.95 11.29
N SER A 164 6.44 7.80 12.57
CA SER A 164 7.48 7.77 13.59
C SER A 164 7.22 6.65 14.57
N PHE A 165 8.29 6.14 15.19
CA PHE A 165 8.20 5.07 16.16
C PHE A 165 8.47 5.62 17.57
N GLY A 166 7.56 5.33 18.48
CA GLY A 166 7.65 5.67 19.90
C GLY A 166 7.52 4.43 20.77
N VAL A 167 7.77 4.59 22.06
CA VAL A 167 7.59 3.51 23.04
C VAL A 167 6.27 3.68 23.75
N TYR A 168 5.51 2.57 23.80
CA TYR A 168 4.16 2.54 24.38
C TYR A 168 4.00 1.32 25.29
N GLY A 169 3.13 1.44 26.28
CA GLY A 169 2.75 0.35 27.17
C GLY A 169 1.41 0.59 27.83
N SER A 170 0.87 -0.44 28.48
CA SER A 170 -0.29 -0.22 29.34
C SER A 170 0.05 0.76 30.47
N PRO A 171 -0.94 1.48 31.04
CA PRO A 171 -0.69 2.43 32.13
C PRO A 171 0.13 1.83 33.29
N GLU A 172 -0.14 0.57 33.62
CA GLU A 172 0.60 -0.15 34.66
C GLU A 172 2.07 -0.36 34.27
N GLN A 173 2.33 -0.83 33.04
CA GLN A 173 3.71 -1.11 32.59
C GLN A 173 4.53 0.17 32.49
N VAL A 174 3.96 1.26 32.01
CA VAL A 174 4.62 2.57 31.97
C VAL A 174 4.98 3.02 33.39
N ALA A 175 4.08 2.88 34.35
CA ALA A 175 4.37 3.24 35.76
C ALA A 175 5.48 2.37 36.41
N LEU A 176 5.63 1.11 35.99
CA LEU A 176 6.64 0.21 36.53
C LEU A 176 8.07 0.50 36.03
N THR A 177 8.23 1.23 34.90
CA THR A 177 9.58 1.56 34.37
C THR A 177 10.46 2.33 35.34
N THR A 178 9.87 3.08 36.28
CA THR A 178 10.61 3.81 37.32
C THR A 178 11.23 2.89 38.39
N ARG A 179 10.84 1.63 38.42
CA ARG A 179 11.22 0.66 39.46
C ARG A 179 12.05 -0.51 38.95
N ARG A 180 11.92 -0.85 37.68
CA ARG A 180 12.61 -2.00 37.06
C ARG A 180 12.78 -1.79 35.56
N VAL A 181 13.78 -2.48 35.01
CA VAL A 181 13.90 -2.59 33.51
C VAL A 181 12.67 -3.30 32.98
N PRO A 182 11.98 -2.73 31.98
CA PRO A 182 10.79 -3.33 31.41
C PRO A 182 11.11 -4.56 30.54
N THR A 183 10.14 -5.43 30.36
CA THR A 183 10.16 -6.38 29.24
C THR A 183 9.97 -5.59 27.95
N LEU A 184 10.82 -5.83 26.95
CA LEU A 184 10.74 -5.19 25.64
C LEU A 184 9.98 -6.08 24.66
N ILE A 185 9.04 -5.49 23.94
CA ILE A 185 8.28 -6.17 22.89
C ILE A 185 8.80 -5.68 21.56
N SER A 186 9.27 -6.59 20.72
CA SER A 186 9.88 -6.33 19.43
C SER A 186 9.07 -6.98 18.30
N VAL A 187 9.19 -6.42 17.09
CA VAL A 187 8.63 -6.97 15.87
C VAL A 187 9.78 -7.43 14.97
N GLN A 188 9.68 -8.66 14.45
CA GLN A 188 10.62 -9.16 13.44
C GLN A 188 10.20 -8.64 12.07
N TRP A 189 10.82 -7.53 11.66
CA TRP A 189 10.50 -6.93 10.37
C TRP A 189 11.06 -7.74 9.19
N HIS A 190 10.20 -8.11 8.24
CA HIS A 190 10.60 -8.81 7.02
C HIS A 190 11.52 -7.96 6.12
N ASN A 191 11.44 -6.64 6.21
CA ASN A 191 12.29 -5.70 5.48
C ASN A 191 13.10 -4.83 6.45
N SER A 192 14.26 -5.32 6.86
CA SER A 192 15.15 -4.63 7.79
C SER A 192 15.65 -3.26 7.30
N LYS A 193 15.61 -2.98 5.99
CA LYS A 193 16.02 -1.68 5.45
C LYS A 193 15.01 -0.58 5.72
N LEU A 194 13.71 -0.91 5.69
CA LEU A 194 12.63 0.04 6.01
C LEU A 194 12.51 0.26 7.51
N TYR A 195 12.88 -0.73 8.32
CA TYR A 195 12.72 -0.74 9.77
C TYR A 195 14.07 -0.81 10.49
N ALA A 196 15.05 -0.01 10.04
CA ALA A 196 16.34 0.13 10.72
C ALA A 196 16.22 0.76 12.13
N HIS A 197 15.01 0.99 12.61
CA HIS A 197 14.66 1.69 13.83
C HIS A 197 14.28 0.67 14.91
N GLY A 198 15.31 0.05 15.47
CA GLY A 198 15.14 -0.88 16.59
C GLY A 198 15.15 -0.16 17.94
N TRP A 199 15.06 -0.97 18.99
CA TRP A 199 15.23 -0.53 20.35
C TRP A 199 16.56 0.20 20.59
N GLU A 200 17.63 -0.15 19.85
CA GLU A 200 18.95 0.48 19.90
C GLU A 200 18.89 1.98 19.58
N ALA A 201 18.21 2.31 18.48
CA ALA A 201 18.09 3.70 18.02
C ALA A 201 17.28 4.53 19.04
N TRP A 202 16.17 3.98 19.54
CA TRP A 202 15.35 4.67 20.53
C TRP A 202 16.10 4.84 21.88
N CYS A 203 16.77 3.79 22.38
CA CYS A 203 17.55 3.86 23.60
C CYS A 203 18.71 4.88 23.47
N ALA A 204 19.36 4.95 22.31
CA ALA A 204 20.43 5.93 22.07
C ALA A 204 19.91 7.38 22.17
N GLN A 205 18.71 7.65 21.60
CA GLN A 205 18.09 8.98 21.68
C GLN A 205 17.55 9.32 23.06
N SER A 206 16.96 8.34 23.75
CA SER A 206 16.34 8.53 25.04
C SER A 206 17.35 8.57 26.20
N GLY A 207 18.55 8.00 26.01
CA GLY A 207 19.55 7.79 27.06
C GLY A 207 19.20 6.62 27.99
N GLU A 208 18.19 5.81 27.65
CA GLU A 208 17.86 4.63 28.45
C GLU A 208 18.89 3.51 28.26
N THR A 209 19.28 2.88 29.34
CA THR A 209 20.31 1.83 29.35
C THR A 209 19.72 0.42 29.43
N TRP A 210 18.47 0.26 29.09
CA TRP A 210 17.75 -1.03 29.25
C TRP A 210 18.45 -2.20 28.55
N LEU A 211 18.99 -1.96 27.36
CA LEU A 211 19.67 -3.01 26.58
C LEU A 211 20.97 -3.53 27.23
N THR A 212 21.65 -2.71 28.05
CA THR A 212 22.87 -3.15 28.75
C THR A 212 22.58 -4.17 29.85
N GLY A 213 21.35 -4.15 30.39
CA GLY A 213 20.88 -5.05 31.45
C GLY A 213 20.35 -6.40 30.96
N GLN A 214 20.50 -6.72 29.68
CA GLN A 214 19.92 -7.92 29.05
C GLN A 214 18.42 -8.08 29.40
N PRO A 215 17.56 -7.18 28.96
CA PRO A 215 16.13 -7.22 29.27
C PRO A 215 15.50 -8.47 28.68
N ALA A 216 14.40 -8.91 29.27
CA ALA A 216 13.56 -9.90 28.60
C ALA A 216 12.98 -9.28 27.33
N VAL A 217 13.15 -9.96 26.20
CA VAL A 217 12.59 -9.56 24.89
C VAL A 217 11.54 -10.57 24.48
N ARG A 218 10.40 -10.07 24.00
CA ARG A 218 9.33 -10.86 23.37
C ARG A 218 9.22 -10.44 21.92
N GLU A 219 9.35 -11.38 21.01
CA GLU A 219 9.34 -11.12 19.57
C GLU A 219 8.05 -11.64 18.94
N TYR A 220 7.52 -10.84 18.03
CA TYR A 220 6.37 -11.15 17.21
C TYR A 220 6.70 -10.89 15.74
N ASP A 221 6.07 -11.63 14.84
CA ASP A 221 6.23 -11.49 13.39
C ASP A 221 5.33 -10.39 12.79
N GLU A 222 4.34 -9.93 13.55
CA GLU A 222 3.40 -8.91 13.11
C GLU A 222 3.19 -7.82 14.19
N GLU A 223 3.16 -6.56 13.76
CA GLU A 223 3.04 -5.41 14.67
C GLU A 223 1.73 -5.43 15.47
N HIS A 224 0.64 -5.88 14.87
CA HIS A 224 -0.65 -5.94 15.58
C HIS A 224 -0.64 -6.95 16.73
N TYR A 225 0.14 -8.04 16.66
CA TYR A 225 0.34 -8.95 17.79
C TYR A 225 1.19 -8.32 18.89
N ALA A 226 2.26 -7.62 18.51
CA ALA A 226 3.09 -6.90 19.45
C ALA A 226 2.29 -5.84 20.24
N LEU A 227 1.40 -5.10 19.56
CA LEU A 227 0.52 -4.13 20.19
C LEU A 227 -0.50 -4.78 21.14
N GLN A 228 -1.08 -5.93 20.75
CA GLN A 228 -1.97 -6.68 21.63
C GLN A 228 -1.24 -7.17 22.90
N ALA A 229 0.00 -7.62 22.76
CA ALA A 229 0.82 -8.00 23.91
C ALA A 229 1.09 -6.82 24.86
N ALA A 230 1.36 -5.63 24.32
CA ALA A 230 1.54 -4.41 25.12
C ALA A 230 0.25 -3.99 25.83
N ILE A 231 -0.91 -4.04 25.17
CA ILE A 231 -2.23 -3.77 25.74
C ILE A 231 -2.52 -4.76 26.87
N ALA A 232 -2.17 -6.04 26.70
CA ALA A 232 -2.29 -7.08 27.71
C ALA A 232 -1.28 -6.95 28.88
N GLY A 233 -0.50 -5.86 28.93
CA GLY A 233 0.44 -5.58 30.02
C GLY A 233 1.69 -6.45 30.03
N GLN A 234 2.08 -7.02 28.87
CA GLN A 234 3.21 -7.93 28.80
C GLN A 234 4.59 -7.22 28.73
N GLY A 235 4.63 -5.90 28.55
CA GLY A 235 5.84 -5.11 28.44
C GLY A 235 5.61 -3.79 27.72
N LEU A 236 6.70 -3.15 27.30
CA LEU A 236 6.68 -1.96 26.44
C LEU A 236 6.98 -2.37 25.00
N VAL A 237 6.29 -1.75 24.06
CA VAL A 237 6.46 -1.96 22.63
C VAL A 237 7.03 -0.71 21.97
N LEU A 238 7.99 -0.89 21.07
CA LEU A 238 8.38 0.14 20.11
C LEU A 238 7.49 -0.01 18.88
N ALA A 239 6.63 0.97 18.62
CA ALA A 239 5.58 0.84 17.63
C ALA A 239 5.29 2.16 16.90
N SER A 240 4.63 2.04 15.76
CA SER A 240 4.18 3.14 14.90
C SER A 240 3.20 4.06 15.63
N ASN A 241 3.45 5.38 15.56
CA ASN A 241 2.53 6.42 16.07
C ASN A 241 1.17 6.37 15.36
N ILE A 242 1.12 5.88 14.13
CA ILE A 242 -0.10 5.75 13.31
C ILE A 242 -0.92 4.57 13.83
N LEU A 243 -0.28 3.40 13.99
CA LEU A 243 -0.95 2.17 14.33
C LEU A 243 -1.40 2.11 15.80
N VAL A 244 -0.72 2.81 16.70
CA VAL A 244 -1.14 2.91 18.10
C VAL A 244 -2.22 3.96 18.36
N SER A 245 -2.55 4.81 17.38
CA SER A 245 -3.36 6.01 17.57
C SER A 245 -4.69 5.76 18.30
N GLU A 246 -5.42 4.70 17.92
CA GLU A 246 -6.68 4.34 18.57
C GLU A 246 -6.48 3.81 20.00
N SER A 247 -5.43 3.02 20.21
CA SER A 247 -5.12 2.46 21.54
C SER A 247 -4.69 3.56 22.52
N VAL A 248 -3.99 4.59 22.02
CA VAL A 248 -3.63 5.76 22.83
C VAL A 248 -4.86 6.64 23.10
N ALA A 249 -5.67 6.91 22.06
CA ALA A 249 -6.89 7.71 22.21
C ALA A 249 -7.89 7.10 23.21
N SER A 250 -7.96 5.76 23.26
CA SER A 250 -8.81 5.02 24.20
C SER A 250 -8.18 4.80 25.58
N GLY A 251 -6.93 5.21 25.78
CA GLY A 251 -6.20 5.04 27.05
C GLY A 251 -5.74 3.61 27.35
N LEU A 252 -5.82 2.70 26.39
CA LEU A 252 -5.31 1.33 26.51
C LEU A 252 -3.79 1.29 26.54
N LEU A 253 -3.15 2.19 25.80
CA LEU A 253 -1.71 2.39 25.79
C LEU A 253 -1.39 3.84 26.14
N LEU A 254 -0.30 4.05 26.86
CA LEU A 254 0.28 5.35 27.10
C LEU A 254 1.67 5.43 26.48
N PRO A 255 2.07 6.59 25.94
CA PRO A 255 3.43 6.79 25.48
C PRO A 255 4.37 6.84 26.70
N TYR A 256 5.51 6.16 26.58
CA TYR A 256 6.62 6.34 27.47
C TYR A 256 7.62 7.30 26.83
N ARG A 257 7.89 8.45 27.48
CA ARG A 257 8.72 9.51 26.92
C ARG A 257 8.30 9.89 25.52
N GLY A 258 7.03 10.29 25.36
CA GLY A 258 6.40 10.56 24.06
C GLY A 258 7.10 11.63 23.22
N GLU A 259 7.99 12.43 23.80
CA GLU A 259 8.86 13.38 23.12
C GLU A 259 9.99 12.71 22.31
N ILE A 260 10.31 11.45 22.62
CA ILE A 260 11.34 10.68 21.92
C ILE A 260 10.69 9.82 20.84
N GLN A 261 10.97 10.17 19.61
CA GLN A 261 10.43 9.47 18.42
C GLN A 261 11.58 9.19 17.46
N VAL A 262 11.57 8.01 16.86
CA VAL A 262 12.49 7.62 15.79
C VAL A 262 11.76 7.73 14.46
N ASP A 263 12.33 8.46 13.51
CA ASP A 263 11.69 8.65 12.19
C ASP A 263 11.57 7.31 11.44
N GLY A 264 10.41 7.09 10.86
CA GLY A 264 10.09 5.97 9.97
C GLY A 264 10.06 6.39 8.49
N ALA A 265 9.32 5.64 7.69
CA ALA A 265 9.02 5.96 6.31
C ALA A 265 7.62 6.60 6.19
N GLY A 266 7.08 6.71 4.99
CA GLY A 266 5.76 7.26 4.74
C GLY A 266 4.74 6.19 4.34
N TYR A 267 3.48 6.42 4.69
CA TYR A 267 2.36 5.67 4.12
C TYR A 267 1.80 6.41 2.91
N SER A 268 1.71 5.70 1.79
CA SER A 268 1.15 6.23 0.55
C SER A 268 0.00 5.36 0.04
N ALA A 269 -1.03 6.01 -0.49
CA ALA A 269 -2.07 5.36 -1.27
C ALA A 269 -1.72 5.48 -2.74
N LEU A 270 -1.67 4.35 -3.47
CA LEU A 270 -1.19 4.28 -4.84
C LEU A 270 -2.18 3.52 -5.72
N CYS A 271 -2.34 3.96 -6.96
CA CYS A 271 -3.04 3.20 -8.00
C CYS A 271 -2.40 3.42 -9.38
N VAL A 272 -2.77 2.62 -10.37
CA VAL A 272 -2.37 2.86 -11.77
C VAL A 272 -2.94 4.20 -12.22
N PRO A 273 -2.16 5.05 -12.95
CA PRO A 273 -2.64 6.32 -13.48
C PRO A 273 -3.93 6.15 -14.31
N GLY A 274 -4.91 7.01 -14.05
CA GLY A 274 -6.26 6.92 -14.62
C GLY A 274 -7.27 6.24 -13.69
N ARG A 275 -6.83 5.30 -12.82
CA ARG A 275 -7.71 4.60 -11.87
C ARG A 275 -8.26 5.54 -10.80
N GLU A 276 -7.55 6.61 -10.45
CA GLU A 276 -7.99 7.65 -9.51
C GLU A 276 -9.26 8.38 -9.97
N ARG A 277 -9.58 8.32 -11.27
CA ARG A 277 -10.81 8.91 -11.85
C ARG A 277 -12.03 8.02 -11.67
N HIS A 278 -11.83 6.73 -11.43
CA HIS A 278 -12.92 5.78 -11.20
C HIS A 278 -13.68 6.16 -9.92
N PRO A 279 -15.03 6.30 -9.96
CA PRO A 279 -15.80 6.88 -8.86
C PRO A 279 -15.54 6.27 -7.47
N PRO A 280 -15.50 4.92 -7.29
CA PRO A 280 -15.19 4.31 -5.99
C PRO A 280 -13.78 4.62 -5.50
N VAL A 281 -12.78 4.56 -6.40
CA VAL A 281 -11.37 4.85 -6.08
C VAL A 281 -11.23 6.31 -5.68
N ARG A 282 -11.81 7.23 -6.45
CA ARG A 282 -11.82 8.67 -6.15
C ARG A 282 -12.48 8.97 -4.80
N ALA A 283 -13.63 8.34 -4.53
CA ALA A 283 -14.32 8.50 -3.25
C ALA A 283 -13.45 8.02 -2.08
N PHE A 284 -12.74 6.91 -2.27
CA PHE A 284 -11.86 6.35 -1.24
C PHE A 284 -10.62 7.20 -1.02
N PHE A 285 -9.97 7.71 -2.07
CA PHE A 285 -8.84 8.65 -1.93
C PHE A 285 -9.26 9.92 -1.17
N ALA A 286 -10.40 10.52 -1.51
CA ALA A 286 -10.91 11.70 -0.83
C ALA A 286 -11.19 11.43 0.66
N TRP A 287 -11.77 10.27 0.97
CA TRP A 287 -12.02 9.84 2.35
C TRP A 287 -10.72 9.59 3.11
N LEU A 288 -9.72 8.92 2.51
CA LEU A 288 -8.39 8.71 3.13
C LEU A 288 -7.72 10.03 3.50
N GLN A 289 -7.77 11.03 2.60
CA GLN A 289 -7.21 12.36 2.89
C GLN A 289 -7.89 13.02 4.08
N GLU A 290 -9.19 12.90 4.18
CA GLU A 290 -9.95 13.46 5.29
C GLU A 290 -9.61 12.74 6.61
N GLU A 291 -9.57 11.40 6.61
CA GLU A 291 -9.20 10.62 7.78
C GLU A 291 -7.77 10.91 8.24
N ALA A 292 -6.84 11.08 7.30
CA ALA A 292 -5.47 11.48 7.61
C ALA A 292 -5.42 12.85 8.31
N ARG A 293 -6.19 13.82 7.81
CA ARG A 293 -6.29 15.15 8.45
C ARG A 293 -6.91 15.07 9.85
N LEU A 294 -7.97 14.30 10.00
CA LEU A 294 -8.64 14.12 11.30
C LEU A 294 -7.75 13.42 12.33
N SER A 295 -6.83 12.56 11.87
CA SER A 295 -5.85 11.90 12.74
C SER A 295 -4.75 12.84 13.25
N GLY A 296 -4.59 14.04 12.67
CA GLY A 296 -3.52 14.99 13.04
C GLY A 296 -2.11 14.54 12.65
N LEU A 297 -2.00 13.48 11.82
CA LEU A 297 -0.74 12.83 11.43
C LEU A 297 -0.35 13.16 9.99
N LEU A 298 -0.57 14.39 9.55
CA LEU A 298 -0.26 14.83 8.19
C LEU A 298 1.24 14.76 7.87
N PRO A 299 1.61 14.50 6.59
CA PRO A 299 2.99 14.56 6.15
C PRO A 299 3.61 15.93 6.43
N ARG A 300 4.88 15.96 6.83
CA ARG A 300 5.65 17.19 7.12
C ARG A 300 5.64 18.17 5.95
N SER A 301 5.63 17.67 4.71
CA SER A 301 5.54 18.47 3.49
C SER A 301 4.20 19.21 3.30
N GLN A 302 3.11 18.73 3.91
CA GLN A 302 1.79 19.37 3.87
C GLN A 302 1.52 20.25 5.10
N SER A 303 2.23 20.06 6.19
CA SER A 303 2.12 20.87 7.41
C SER A 303 2.68 22.30 7.23
N ALA A 304 3.55 22.52 6.23
CA ALA A 304 4.15 23.83 5.96
C ALA A 304 3.30 24.77 5.08
N ALA A 305 2.17 24.32 4.54
CA ALA A 305 1.30 25.08 3.65
C ALA A 305 -0.01 25.50 4.35
N VAL A 306 0.09 26.21 5.47
CA VAL A 306 -1.00 27.10 5.93
C VAL A 306 -0.76 28.46 5.28
N PRO A 307 -1.57 28.90 4.29
CA PRO A 307 -1.44 30.26 3.78
C PRO A 307 -1.88 31.21 4.89
N THR A 308 -0.93 31.96 5.41
CA THR A 308 -1.21 33.21 6.16
C THR A 308 -2.05 34.10 5.25
N GLY A 309 -3.28 34.37 5.70
CA GLY A 309 -4.27 35.13 4.99
C GLY A 309 -3.72 36.45 4.45
N GLU A 310 -3.78 36.61 3.14
CA GLU A 310 -3.72 37.93 2.50
C GLU A 310 -4.97 38.70 2.93
N ARG A 311 -4.73 39.76 3.69
CA ARG A 311 -5.72 40.83 3.92
C ARG A 311 -5.98 41.52 2.59
N ILE A 312 -7.19 41.43 2.10
CA ILE A 312 -7.70 42.25 1.01
C ILE A 312 -7.73 43.69 1.55
N PRO A 313 -7.07 44.68 0.91
CA PRO A 313 -7.28 46.09 1.23
C PRO A 313 -8.63 46.53 0.69
N MET A 314 -9.31 47.37 1.49
CA MET A 314 -10.56 48.08 1.11
C MET A 314 -10.38 49.00 -0.11
#